data_97829e319ab10f16332e5d1afd8008ce
#
_entry.id   97829e319ab10f16332e5d1afd8008ce
#
_cell.length_a   1.000
_cell.length_b   1.000
_cell.length_c   1.000
_cell.angle_alpha   90.00
_cell.angle_beta   90.00
_cell.angle_gamma   90.00
#
_symmetry.space_group_name_H-M   'P 1'
#
loop_
_entity.id
_entity.type
_entity.pdbx_description
1 polymer ?
#
loop_
_entity_poly.entity_id
_entity_poly.type
_entity_poly.pdbx_seq_one_letter_code
_entity_poly.pdbx_strand_id
1 'polypeptide(L)'
;MSVIRTENLIYDFTVPDPEGEGEQKNRALYGLDLAVEPGEFIAILGRNGSGKSTLARHINALLTPTEGTVWIEGMDTSQEEKLWDIRTAAGMVFQNPDNQIVMTMVEEDVGFGPENIGVPAEDIWKRVTDALEKVGMTAYAKTAPHRLSGGQKQRVAIAGVLAMKPRCIVFDESTSMLDPRGREEVLSTVRELNRQEHITVLLITHHMEEAALADRLLVMDRGRLVMDGTPREIFTQREMLRQRGLSVPPVTALADALRDEGVPLAEGIFEEEELADALAAVCRKNGGRSR
;
A
#
# COMPACT_ATOMS: atom_id res chain seq x y z
N MET A 1 -1.25 -7.73 19.59
CA MET A 1 -2.54 -7.03 19.38
C MET A 1 -2.45 -6.40 18.02
N SER A 2 -3.35 -6.73 17.11
CA SER A 2 -3.31 -6.28 15.72
C SER A 2 -3.44 -4.75 15.63
N VAL A 3 -2.66 -4.11 14.76
CA VAL A 3 -2.76 -2.66 14.48
C VAL A 3 -4.06 -2.35 13.76
N ILE A 4 -4.46 -3.25 12.83
CA ILE A 4 -5.72 -3.15 12.09
C ILE A 4 -6.48 -4.44 12.29
N ARG A 5 -7.76 -4.34 12.58
CA ARG A 5 -8.67 -5.50 12.64
C ARG A 5 -10.01 -5.12 12.03
N THR A 6 -10.56 -5.99 11.19
CA THR A 6 -11.93 -5.88 10.71
C THR A 6 -12.68 -7.14 11.02
N GLU A 7 -13.94 -7.02 11.40
CA GLU A 7 -14.87 -8.14 11.61
C GLU A 7 -16.15 -7.89 10.82
N ASN A 8 -16.45 -8.80 9.91
CA ASN A 8 -17.61 -8.79 9.04
C ASN A 8 -17.85 -7.40 8.39
N LEU A 9 -16.78 -6.76 7.92
CA LEU A 9 -16.85 -5.42 7.33
C LEU A 9 -17.70 -5.44 6.06
N ILE A 10 -18.87 -4.80 6.12
CA ILE A 10 -19.79 -4.60 5.00
C ILE A 10 -19.92 -3.10 4.75
N TYR A 11 -19.91 -2.71 3.48
CA TYR A 11 -20.12 -1.32 3.11
C TYR A 11 -20.95 -1.17 1.84
N ASP A 12 -21.99 -0.37 1.95
CA ASP A 12 -22.93 -0.02 0.87
C ASP A 12 -22.80 1.47 0.53
N PHE A 13 -22.43 1.79 -0.71
CA PHE A 13 -22.57 3.15 -1.23
C PHE A 13 -24.04 3.45 -1.51
N THR A 14 -24.50 4.62 -1.08
CA THR A 14 -25.81 5.15 -1.49
C THR A 14 -25.62 5.95 -2.78
N VAL A 15 -26.25 5.55 -3.85
CA VAL A 15 -26.22 6.21 -5.17
C VAL A 15 -27.65 6.57 -5.60
N PRO A 16 -27.84 7.67 -6.37
CA PRO A 16 -29.16 7.98 -6.94
C PRO A 16 -29.65 6.80 -7.80
N ASP A 17 -30.93 6.48 -7.72
CA ASP A 17 -31.55 5.47 -8.57
C ASP A 17 -31.64 6.02 -10.00
N PRO A 18 -31.00 5.39 -11.01
CA PRO A 18 -31.03 5.87 -12.39
C PRO A 18 -32.43 5.73 -13.06
N GLU A 19 -33.33 4.92 -12.51
CA GLU A 19 -34.66 4.64 -13.05
C GLU A 19 -35.82 5.23 -12.24
N GLY A 20 -35.56 5.96 -11.11
CA GLY A 20 -36.60 6.48 -10.22
C GLY A 20 -36.19 7.65 -9.35
N GLU A 21 -37.18 8.21 -8.61
CA GLU A 21 -36.96 9.19 -7.55
C GLU A 21 -36.58 8.46 -6.23
N GLY A 22 -35.32 8.01 -6.13
CA GLY A 22 -34.90 7.26 -4.93
C GLY A 22 -33.40 7.09 -4.84
N GLU A 23 -32.96 6.39 -3.82
CA GLU A 23 -31.57 5.99 -3.59
C GLU A 23 -31.46 4.46 -3.69
N GLN A 24 -30.43 4.01 -4.41
CA GLN A 24 -30.08 2.59 -4.50
C GLN A 24 -28.81 2.32 -3.70
N LYS A 25 -28.78 1.20 -2.98
CA LYS A 25 -27.56 0.72 -2.30
C LYS A 25 -26.71 -0.12 -3.27
N ASN A 26 -25.45 0.24 -3.37
CA ASN A 26 -24.47 -0.51 -4.14
C ASN A 26 -23.39 -1.05 -3.21
N ARG A 27 -23.41 -2.35 -2.95
CA ARG A 27 -22.50 -3.00 -2.02
C ARG A 27 -21.08 -3.06 -2.58
N ALA A 28 -20.12 -2.51 -1.84
CA ALA A 28 -18.72 -2.46 -2.18
C ALA A 28 -17.85 -3.46 -1.40
N LEU A 29 -18.23 -3.78 -0.14
CA LEU A 29 -17.56 -4.78 0.68
C LEU A 29 -18.59 -5.78 1.24
N TYR A 30 -18.22 -7.06 1.26
CA TYR A 30 -19.12 -8.18 1.53
C TYR A 30 -18.65 -9.05 2.70
N GLY A 31 -18.53 -8.49 3.90
CA GLY A 31 -18.12 -9.23 5.09
C GLY A 31 -16.64 -9.57 5.06
N LEU A 32 -15.77 -8.55 5.17
CA LEU A 32 -14.34 -8.71 5.12
C LEU A 32 -13.78 -8.80 6.54
N ASP A 33 -13.08 -9.91 6.82
CA ASP A 33 -12.34 -10.15 8.04
C ASP A 33 -10.84 -10.02 7.74
N LEU A 34 -10.13 -9.20 8.50
CA LEU A 34 -8.71 -8.95 8.34
C LEU A 34 -8.07 -8.65 9.70
N ALA A 35 -6.90 -9.21 9.94
CA ALA A 35 -6.02 -8.83 11.04
C ALA A 35 -4.63 -8.53 10.48
N VAL A 36 -4.08 -7.39 10.89
CA VAL A 36 -2.72 -6.92 10.51
C VAL A 36 -1.93 -6.69 11.78
N GLU A 37 -0.78 -7.34 11.87
CA GLU A 37 0.09 -7.23 13.02
C GLU A 37 1.06 -6.04 12.89
N PRO A 38 1.59 -5.51 14.02
CA PRO A 38 2.55 -4.42 14.00
C PRO A 38 3.80 -4.76 13.17
N GLY A 39 4.20 -3.82 12.30
CA GLY A 39 5.40 -3.95 11.48
C GLY A 39 5.25 -4.81 10.22
N GLU A 40 4.07 -5.42 9.96
CA GLU A 40 3.86 -6.13 8.69
C GLU A 40 3.91 -5.18 7.48
N PHE A 41 4.51 -5.63 6.40
CA PHE A 41 4.37 -5.00 5.09
C PHE A 41 3.41 -5.85 4.23
N ILE A 42 2.21 -5.34 4.04
CA ILE A 42 1.15 -6.02 3.29
C ILE A 42 0.89 -5.32 1.97
N ALA A 43 0.82 -6.07 0.87
CA ALA A 43 0.29 -5.54 -0.38
C ALA A 43 -1.12 -6.08 -0.65
N ILE A 44 -1.99 -5.20 -1.17
CA ILE A 44 -3.38 -5.52 -1.52
C ILE A 44 -3.54 -5.42 -3.02
N LEU A 45 -3.77 -6.56 -3.66
CA LEU A 45 -4.01 -6.72 -5.08
C LEU A 45 -5.50 -6.85 -5.41
N GLY A 46 -5.88 -6.49 -6.61
CA GLY A 46 -7.24 -6.67 -7.13
C GLY A 46 -7.53 -5.73 -8.29
N ARG A 47 -8.52 -6.07 -9.10
CA ARG A 47 -8.96 -5.22 -10.22
C ARG A 47 -9.57 -3.91 -9.73
N ASN A 48 -9.70 -2.93 -10.64
CA ASN A 48 -10.47 -1.72 -10.37
C ASN A 48 -11.92 -2.09 -9.99
N GLY A 49 -12.43 -1.46 -8.91
CA GLY A 49 -13.74 -1.77 -8.36
C GLY A 49 -13.79 -3.02 -7.47
N SER A 50 -12.67 -3.66 -7.13
CA SER A 50 -12.66 -4.81 -6.21
C SER A 50 -12.82 -4.45 -4.72
N GLY A 51 -12.88 -3.16 -4.36
CA GLY A 51 -13.09 -2.69 -2.99
C GLY A 51 -11.84 -2.24 -2.23
N LYS A 52 -10.65 -2.27 -2.83
CA LYS A 52 -9.36 -1.92 -2.18
C LYS A 52 -9.35 -0.53 -1.55
N SER A 53 -9.64 0.51 -2.35
CA SER A 53 -9.68 1.90 -1.84
C SER A 53 -10.83 2.12 -0.87
N THR A 54 -11.92 1.34 -0.95
CA THR A 54 -12.98 1.34 0.04
C THR A 54 -12.47 0.80 1.38
N LEU A 55 -11.75 -0.33 1.38
CA LEU A 55 -11.09 -0.85 2.58
C LEU A 55 -10.09 0.16 3.16
N ALA A 56 -9.23 0.76 2.32
CA ALA A 56 -8.27 1.78 2.74
C ALA A 56 -8.93 2.93 3.51
N ARG A 57 -10.05 3.42 2.99
CA ARG A 57 -10.82 4.53 3.60
C ARG A 57 -11.48 4.15 4.93
N HIS A 58 -11.81 2.88 5.15
CA HIS A 58 -12.29 2.42 6.45
C HIS A 58 -11.15 2.36 7.47
N ILE A 59 -9.94 1.98 7.06
CA ILE A 59 -8.77 1.92 7.94
C ILE A 59 -8.40 3.33 8.47
N ASN A 60 -8.52 4.37 7.63
CA ASN A 60 -8.28 5.76 8.07
C ASN A 60 -9.56 6.44 8.62
N ALA A 61 -10.65 5.71 8.85
CA ALA A 61 -11.95 6.24 9.29
C ALA A 61 -12.47 7.42 8.43
N LEU A 62 -12.23 7.37 7.10
CA LEU A 62 -12.87 8.25 6.11
C LEU A 62 -14.25 7.73 5.72
N LEU A 63 -14.49 6.43 5.91
CA LEU A 63 -15.78 5.78 5.75
C LEU A 63 -16.08 5.01 7.03
N THR A 64 -17.38 4.99 7.41
CA THR A 64 -17.88 4.19 8.52
C THR A 64 -18.57 2.93 7.97
N PRO A 65 -18.34 1.73 8.52
CA PRO A 65 -18.98 0.51 8.07
C PRO A 65 -20.51 0.62 8.06
N THR A 66 -21.17 -0.01 7.06
CA THR A 66 -22.63 -0.20 7.08
C THR A 66 -23.00 -1.28 8.08
N GLU A 67 -22.20 -2.35 8.15
CA GLU A 67 -22.30 -3.43 9.12
C GLU A 67 -20.90 -3.94 9.47
N GLY A 68 -20.74 -4.58 10.61
CA GLY A 68 -19.45 -5.03 11.12
C GLY A 68 -18.66 -3.92 11.79
N THR A 69 -17.41 -4.17 12.12
CA THR A 69 -16.57 -3.21 12.87
C THR A 69 -15.14 -3.20 12.35
N VAL A 70 -14.54 -2.02 12.38
CA VAL A 70 -13.11 -1.81 12.09
C VAL A 70 -12.45 -1.22 13.32
N TRP A 71 -11.32 -1.81 13.74
CA TRP A 71 -10.51 -1.30 14.84
C TRP A 71 -9.12 -0.92 14.35
N ILE A 72 -8.64 0.22 14.82
CA ILE A 72 -7.27 0.70 14.63
C ILE A 72 -6.64 0.86 16.02
N GLU A 73 -5.58 0.14 16.32
CA GLU A 73 -4.96 0.13 17.65
C GLU A 73 -6.00 -0.13 18.77
N GLY A 74 -7.00 -0.99 18.48
CA GLY A 74 -8.09 -1.31 19.39
C GLY A 74 -9.18 -0.23 19.50
N MET A 75 -9.08 0.89 18.79
CA MET A 75 -10.10 1.93 18.72
C MET A 75 -11.11 1.61 17.62
N ASP A 76 -12.39 1.59 17.93
CA ASP A 76 -13.49 1.39 16.97
C ASP A 76 -13.65 2.65 16.09
N THR A 77 -13.60 2.48 14.76
CA THR A 77 -13.70 3.59 13.80
C THR A 77 -15.09 4.22 13.71
N SER A 78 -16.12 3.63 14.33
CA SER A 78 -17.45 4.21 14.42
C SER A 78 -17.59 5.25 15.53
N GLN A 79 -16.61 5.34 16.47
CA GLN A 79 -16.61 6.27 17.59
C GLN A 79 -16.08 7.64 17.15
N GLU A 80 -16.98 8.63 17.02
CA GLU A 80 -16.63 9.97 16.55
C GLU A 80 -15.56 10.65 17.42
N GLU A 81 -15.59 10.43 18.72
CA GLU A 81 -14.63 10.97 19.69
C GLU A 81 -13.20 10.40 19.52
N LYS A 82 -13.05 9.28 18.80
CA LYS A 82 -11.76 8.62 18.50
C LYS A 82 -11.20 8.95 17.14
N LEU A 83 -11.93 9.66 16.29
CA LEU A 83 -11.53 9.89 14.89
C LEU A 83 -10.15 10.53 14.75
N TRP A 84 -9.80 11.48 15.61
CA TRP A 84 -8.49 12.13 15.57
C TRP A 84 -7.36 11.19 15.96
N ASP A 85 -7.56 10.40 17.01
CA ASP A 85 -6.58 9.40 17.46
C ASP A 85 -6.37 8.34 16.36
N ILE A 86 -7.48 7.87 15.74
CA ILE A 86 -7.46 6.88 14.66
C ILE A 86 -6.71 7.43 13.44
N ARG A 87 -7.04 8.64 12.98
CA ARG A 87 -6.38 9.27 11.82
C ARG A 87 -4.92 9.59 12.07
N THR A 88 -4.56 9.84 13.33
CA THR A 88 -3.16 9.97 13.73
C THR A 88 -2.44 8.62 13.68
N ALA A 89 -3.08 7.54 14.18
CA ALA A 89 -2.51 6.21 14.20
C ALA A 89 -2.42 5.56 12.81
N ALA A 90 -3.42 5.79 11.96
CA ALA A 90 -3.51 5.23 10.60
C ALA A 90 -3.42 6.35 9.55
N GLY A 91 -2.21 6.66 9.10
CA GLY A 91 -1.97 7.63 8.04
C GLY A 91 -2.39 7.10 6.66
N MET A 92 -2.74 8.00 5.75
CA MET A 92 -3.10 7.63 4.37
C MET A 92 -2.35 8.51 3.36
N VAL A 93 -1.79 7.85 2.35
CA VAL A 93 -1.14 8.50 1.20
C VAL A 93 -1.96 8.19 -0.05
N PHE A 94 -2.46 9.24 -0.68
CA PHE A 94 -3.37 9.14 -1.82
C PHE A 94 -2.62 8.95 -3.16
N GLN A 95 -3.36 8.49 -4.17
CA GLN A 95 -2.87 8.25 -5.52
C GLN A 95 -2.26 9.51 -6.16
N ASN A 96 -2.93 10.67 -6.00
CA ASN A 96 -2.45 11.95 -6.53
C ASN A 96 -1.97 12.84 -5.39
N PRO A 97 -0.65 13.13 -5.29
CA PRO A 97 -0.10 13.99 -4.25
C PRO A 97 -0.62 15.43 -4.32
N ASP A 98 -1.04 15.94 -5.49
CA ASP A 98 -1.60 17.28 -5.62
C ASP A 98 -2.95 17.44 -4.89
N ASN A 99 -3.66 16.34 -4.60
CA ASN A 99 -4.87 16.34 -3.79
C ASN A 99 -4.58 16.33 -2.28
N GLN A 100 -3.34 16.07 -1.89
CA GLN A 100 -2.91 15.96 -0.49
C GLN A 100 -2.12 17.16 -0.03
N ILE A 101 -1.26 17.71 -0.89
CA ILE A 101 -0.42 18.87 -0.61
C ILE A 101 -1.28 20.14 -0.71
N VAL A 102 -1.36 20.91 0.38
CA VAL A 102 -2.24 22.09 0.49
C VAL A 102 -1.50 23.40 0.74
N MET A 103 -0.24 23.34 1.23
CA MET A 103 0.54 24.53 1.57
C MET A 103 1.41 25.02 0.42
N THR A 104 1.91 26.24 0.55
CA THR A 104 2.74 26.89 -0.48
C THR A 104 4.21 26.54 -0.37
N MET A 105 4.65 25.99 0.76
CA MET A 105 6.00 25.52 1.02
C MET A 105 5.99 24.10 1.58
N VAL A 106 7.00 23.30 1.21
CA VAL A 106 7.14 21.90 1.62
C VAL A 106 7.17 21.75 3.13
N GLU A 107 8.00 22.53 3.85
CA GLU A 107 8.12 22.43 5.30
C GLU A 107 6.82 22.79 6.03
N GLU A 108 6.05 23.73 5.49
CA GLU A 108 4.74 24.12 6.02
C GLU A 108 3.71 22.97 5.82
N ASP A 109 3.74 22.34 4.64
CA ASP A 109 2.84 21.24 4.32
C ASP A 109 3.08 20.03 5.21
N VAL A 110 4.35 19.68 5.42
CA VAL A 110 4.73 18.59 6.34
C VAL A 110 4.37 18.92 7.80
N GLY A 111 4.42 20.20 8.19
CA GLY A 111 4.04 20.69 9.52
C GLY A 111 2.53 20.73 9.75
N PHE A 112 1.72 20.76 8.69
CA PHE A 112 0.26 20.93 8.77
C PHE A 112 -0.44 19.81 9.58
N GLY A 113 -0.05 18.55 9.35
CA GLY A 113 -0.59 17.41 10.10
C GLY A 113 -0.32 17.50 11.62
N PRO A 114 0.94 17.62 12.04
CA PRO A 114 1.31 17.83 13.45
C PRO A 114 0.60 19.01 14.12
N GLU A 115 0.45 20.14 13.42
CA GLU A 115 -0.26 21.32 13.92
C GLU A 115 -1.73 21.00 14.22
N ASN A 116 -2.42 20.34 13.30
CA ASN A 116 -3.83 19.97 13.45
C ASN A 116 -4.10 18.99 14.59
N ILE A 117 -3.14 18.14 14.93
CA ILE A 117 -3.25 17.20 16.08
C ILE A 117 -2.72 17.80 17.38
N GLY A 118 -2.43 19.12 17.41
CA GLY A 118 -2.06 19.85 18.62
C GLY A 118 -0.65 19.59 19.14
N VAL A 119 0.30 19.22 18.27
CA VAL A 119 1.71 19.10 18.65
C VAL A 119 2.26 20.47 19.03
N PRO A 120 2.99 20.61 20.15
CA PRO A 120 3.62 21.89 20.53
C PRO A 120 4.53 22.43 19.42
N ALA A 121 4.49 23.75 19.18
CA ALA A 121 5.21 24.41 18.07
C ALA A 121 6.72 24.08 18.06
N GLU A 122 7.35 23.96 19.23
CA GLU A 122 8.77 23.60 19.38
C GLU A 122 9.08 22.17 18.89
N ASP A 123 8.10 21.26 18.94
CA ASP A 123 8.24 19.88 18.49
C ASP A 123 7.84 19.69 17.03
N ILE A 124 6.99 20.56 16.47
CA ILE A 124 6.57 20.47 15.06
C ILE A 124 7.79 20.51 14.15
N TRP A 125 8.68 21.50 14.31
CA TRP A 125 9.86 21.66 13.46
C TRP A 125 10.84 20.49 13.56
N LYS A 126 10.96 19.86 14.73
CA LYS A 126 11.76 18.64 14.88
C LYS A 126 11.16 17.49 14.08
N ARG A 127 9.81 17.31 14.17
CA ARG A 127 9.09 16.29 13.39
C ARG A 127 9.17 16.52 11.89
N VAL A 128 9.05 17.78 11.45
CA VAL A 128 9.20 18.18 10.04
C VAL A 128 10.59 17.83 9.51
N THR A 129 11.63 18.23 10.25
CA THR A 129 13.02 17.98 9.86
C THR A 129 13.30 16.47 9.79
N ASP A 130 12.92 15.70 10.81
CA ASP A 130 13.07 14.25 10.86
C ASP A 130 12.31 13.55 9.71
N ALA A 131 11.06 13.95 9.46
CA ALA A 131 10.26 13.38 8.40
C ALA A 131 10.84 13.68 6.99
N LEU A 132 11.28 14.91 6.74
CA LEU A 132 11.92 15.29 5.47
C LEU A 132 13.26 14.56 5.26
N GLU A 133 14.03 14.35 6.32
CA GLU A 133 15.29 13.59 6.25
C GLU A 133 15.01 12.13 5.87
N LYS A 134 14.04 11.47 6.51
CA LYS A 134 13.66 10.07 6.26
C LYS A 134 13.18 9.82 4.82
N VAL A 135 12.57 10.81 4.19
CA VAL A 135 12.13 10.69 2.78
C VAL A 135 13.12 11.33 1.78
N GLY A 136 14.30 11.78 2.22
CA GLY A 136 15.32 12.37 1.36
C GLY A 136 14.92 13.72 0.75
N MET A 137 14.08 14.52 1.44
CA MET A 137 13.54 15.78 0.92
C MET A 137 14.02 17.03 1.66
N THR A 138 15.01 16.93 2.54
CA THR A 138 15.54 18.05 3.34
C THR A 138 15.97 19.25 2.50
N ALA A 139 16.63 19.00 1.35
CA ALA A 139 17.08 20.08 0.45
C ALA A 139 15.93 20.87 -0.19
N TYR A 140 14.72 20.33 -0.14
CA TYR A 140 13.51 20.91 -0.75
C TYR A 140 12.58 21.56 0.28
N ALA A 141 12.93 21.62 1.56
CA ALA A 141 12.08 22.12 2.64
C ALA A 141 11.46 23.49 2.32
N LYS A 142 12.26 24.42 1.78
CA LYS A 142 11.84 25.77 1.40
C LYS A 142 11.43 25.93 -0.07
N THR A 143 11.11 24.81 -0.73
CA THR A 143 10.69 24.79 -2.14
C THR A 143 9.17 24.80 -2.22
N ALA A 144 8.62 25.51 -3.21
CA ALA A 144 7.18 25.45 -3.47
C ALA A 144 6.82 24.11 -4.14
N PRO A 145 5.75 23.41 -3.71
CA PRO A 145 5.40 22.06 -4.20
C PRO A 145 5.22 21.98 -5.73
N HIS A 146 4.74 23.03 -6.38
CA HIS A 146 4.57 23.04 -7.84
C HIS A 146 5.90 22.96 -8.64
N ARG A 147 7.06 23.11 -7.98
CA ARG A 147 8.39 22.98 -8.59
C ARG A 147 8.96 21.55 -8.47
N LEU A 148 8.26 20.68 -7.78
CA LEU A 148 8.69 19.31 -7.53
C LEU A 148 8.22 18.36 -8.63
N SER A 149 9.01 17.31 -8.90
CA SER A 149 8.56 16.17 -9.72
C SER A 149 7.45 15.39 -9.00
N GLY A 150 6.72 14.55 -9.73
CA GLY A 150 5.68 13.70 -9.14
C GLY A 150 6.19 12.83 -7.98
N GLY A 151 7.34 12.16 -8.16
CA GLY A 151 7.97 11.35 -7.11
C GLY A 151 8.42 12.17 -5.90
N GLN A 152 8.92 13.39 -6.11
CA GLN A 152 9.26 14.31 -5.03
C GLN A 152 8.01 14.77 -4.26
N LYS A 153 6.92 15.12 -4.95
CA LYS A 153 5.64 15.46 -4.32
C LYS A 153 5.10 14.30 -3.49
N GLN A 154 5.19 13.07 -4.02
CA GLN A 154 4.75 11.89 -3.30
C GLN A 154 5.55 11.67 -2.02
N ARG A 155 6.88 11.86 -2.06
CA ARG A 155 7.71 11.79 -0.85
C ARG A 155 7.39 12.90 0.16
N VAL A 156 7.04 14.11 -0.30
CA VAL A 156 6.53 15.17 0.59
C VAL A 156 5.21 14.77 1.24
N ALA A 157 4.28 14.20 0.49
CA ALA A 157 3.02 13.68 1.03
C ALA A 157 3.25 12.58 2.09
N ILE A 158 4.23 11.68 1.85
CA ILE A 158 4.67 10.67 2.84
C ILE A 158 5.25 11.35 4.07
N ALA A 159 6.11 12.38 3.92
CA ALA A 159 6.67 13.12 5.03
C ALA A 159 5.59 13.78 5.90
N GLY A 160 4.55 14.37 5.29
CA GLY A 160 3.41 14.95 6.01
C GLY A 160 2.68 13.94 6.88
N VAL A 161 2.47 12.73 6.38
CA VAL A 161 1.89 11.62 7.15
C VAL A 161 2.86 11.17 8.26
N LEU A 162 4.14 10.99 7.92
CA LEU A 162 5.17 10.52 8.85
C LEU A 162 5.38 11.46 10.04
N ALA A 163 5.29 12.77 9.82
CA ALA A 163 5.42 13.79 10.86
C ALA A 163 4.36 13.68 11.98
N MET A 164 3.22 13.05 11.69
CA MET A 164 2.19 12.71 12.70
C MET A 164 2.58 11.52 13.57
N LYS A 165 3.64 10.75 13.21
CA LYS A 165 4.11 9.52 13.88
C LYS A 165 3.05 8.42 13.90
N PRO A 166 2.55 8.00 12.74
CA PRO A 166 1.54 6.96 12.63
C PRO A 166 2.08 5.57 13.03
N ARG A 167 1.18 4.66 13.41
CA ARG A 167 1.47 3.23 13.64
C ARG A 167 1.41 2.43 12.35
N CYS A 168 0.53 2.85 11.43
CA CYS A 168 0.46 2.27 10.10
C CYS A 168 0.25 3.36 9.04
N ILE A 169 0.68 3.07 7.81
CA ILE A 169 0.46 3.94 6.66
C ILE A 169 -0.18 3.11 5.55
N VAL A 170 -1.30 3.60 5.04
CA VAL A 170 -2.00 3.04 3.88
C VAL A 170 -1.62 3.84 2.63
N PHE A 171 -1.08 3.18 1.64
CA PHE A 171 -0.74 3.73 0.33
C PHE A 171 -1.80 3.30 -0.68
N ASP A 172 -2.68 4.20 -1.10
CA ASP A 172 -3.75 3.89 -2.06
C ASP A 172 -3.31 4.26 -3.49
N GLU A 173 -2.72 3.27 -4.20
CA GLU A 173 -2.17 3.40 -5.57
C GLU A 173 -1.20 4.60 -5.73
N SER A 174 -0.46 4.93 -4.70
CA SER A 174 0.34 6.14 -4.58
C SER A 174 1.54 6.23 -5.55
N THR A 175 1.85 5.15 -6.26
CA THR A 175 2.93 5.06 -7.25
C THR A 175 2.44 5.07 -8.69
N SER A 176 1.12 4.95 -8.92
CA SER A 176 0.54 4.75 -10.25
C SER A 176 0.74 5.90 -11.24
N MET A 177 0.91 7.12 -10.72
CA MET A 177 1.12 8.34 -11.53
C MET A 177 2.60 8.70 -11.70
N LEU A 178 3.51 7.85 -11.21
CA LEU A 178 4.95 8.12 -11.22
C LEU A 178 5.63 7.45 -12.41
N ASP A 179 6.69 8.09 -12.89
CA ASP A 179 7.64 7.46 -13.81
C ASP A 179 8.40 6.32 -13.10
N PRO A 180 9.06 5.41 -13.82
CA PRO A 180 9.72 4.25 -13.22
C PRO A 180 10.72 4.61 -12.11
N ARG A 181 11.49 5.69 -12.31
CA ARG A 181 12.47 6.14 -11.32
C ARG A 181 11.82 6.70 -10.05
N GLY A 182 10.80 7.56 -10.22
CA GLY A 182 10.06 8.11 -9.10
C GLY A 182 9.34 7.02 -8.30
N ARG A 183 8.85 5.98 -8.98
CA ARG A 183 8.25 4.80 -8.35
C ARG A 183 9.27 4.05 -7.49
N GLU A 184 10.44 3.75 -8.03
CA GLU A 184 11.51 3.05 -7.32
C GLU A 184 11.96 3.84 -6.07
N GLU A 185 12.15 5.17 -6.20
CA GLU A 185 12.51 6.05 -5.09
C GLU A 185 11.44 6.05 -3.98
N VAL A 186 10.15 6.06 -4.32
CA VAL A 186 9.05 6.00 -3.34
C VAL A 186 9.00 4.63 -2.68
N LEU A 187 9.09 3.54 -3.44
CA LEU A 187 9.06 2.18 -2.88
C LEU A 187 10.25 1.89 -1.97
N SER A 188 11.45 2.38 -2.33
CA SER A 188 12.62 2.32 -1.44
C SER A 188 12.35 3.02 -0.12
N THR A 189 11.80 4.23 -0.16
CA THR A 189 11.39 4.98 1.04
C THR A 189 10.39 4.19 1.88
N VAL A 190 9.35 3.62 1.27
CA VAL A 190 8.32 2.83 1.97
C VAL A 190 8.94 1.61 2.67
N ARG A 191 9.86 0.89 1.98
CA ARG A 191 10.57 -0.26 2.57
C ARG A 191 11.46 0.14 3.73
N GLU A 192 12.16 1.27 3.63
CA GLU A 192 13.00 1.78 4.71
C GLU A 192 12.17 2.15 5.94
N LEU A 193 11.05 2.84 5.76
CA LEU A 193 10.11 3.17 6.84
C LEU A 193 9.58 1.91 7.54
N ASN A 194 9.21 0.88 6.79
CA ASN A 194 8.78 -0.38 7.39
C ASN A 194 9.91 -1.08 8.16
N ARG A 195 11.10 -1.24 7.56
CA ARG A 195 12.20 -2.02 8.14
C ARG A 195 12.91 -1.33 9.30
N GLN A 196 13.12 -0.01 9.18
CA GLN A 196 13.92 0.74 10.17
C GLN A 196 13.05 1.35 11.27
N GLU A 197 11.86 1.85 10.91
CA GLU A 197 10.95 2.52 11.85
C GLU A 197 9.85 1.58 12.37
N HIS A 198 9.80 0.33 11.86
CA HIS A 198 8.77 -0.66 12.21
C HIS A 198 7.34 -0.17 11.99
N ILE A 199 7.13 0.73 11.02
CA ILE A 199 5.81 1.20 10.64
C ILE A 199 5.11 0.09 9.85
N THR A 200 3.87 -0.23 10.23
CA THR A 200 3.03 -1.15 9.46
C THR A 200 2.64 -0.51 8.13
N VAL A 201 2.79 -1.23 7.03
CA VAL A 201 2.53 -0.72 5.68
C VAL A 201 1.43 -1.54 5.01
N LEU A 202 0.42 -0.85 4.48
CA LEU A 202 -0.55 -1.42 3.55
C LEU A 202 -0.39 -0.72 2.20
N LEU A 203 0.12 -1.46 1.22
CA LEU A 203 0.35 -0.97 -0.14
C LEU A 203 -0.73 -1.50 -1.07
N ILE A 204 -1.67 -0.65 -1.48
CA ILE A 204 -2.62 -0.97 -2.54
C ILE A 204 -1.96 -0.66 -3.88
N THR A 205 -1.86 -1.68 -4.71
CA THR A 205 -1.24 -1.55 -6.03
C THR A 205 -1.86 -2.51 -7.05
N HIS A 206 -1.67 -2.22 -8.32
CA HIS A 206 -1.93 -3.12 -9.44
C HIS A 206 -0.64 -3.60 -10.12
N HIS A 207 0.52 -3.18 -9.62
CA HIS A 207 1.84 -3.60 -10.10
C HIS A 207 2.33 -4.82 -9.31
N MET A 208 2.59 -5.90 -10.01
CA MET A 208 2.98 -7.17 -9.38
C MET A 208 4.38 -7.09 -8.75
N GLU A 209 5.27 -6.29 -9.34
CA GLU A 209 6.63 -6.06 -8.84
C GLU A 209 6.61 -5.31 -7.49
N GLU A 210 5.67 -4.37 -7.31
CA GLU A 210 5.49 -3.68 -6.05
C GLU A 210 4.97 -4.64 -4.97
N ALA A 211 3.98 -5.47 -5.36
CA ALA A 211 3.40 -6.45 -4.47
C ALA A 211 4.41 -7.52 -4.03
N ALA A 212 5.36 -7.87 -4.90
CA ALA A 212 6.44 -8.81 -4.57
C ALA A 212 7.38 -8.33 -3.44
N LEU A 213 7.37 -7.01 -3.13
CA LEU A 213 8.17 -6.44 -2.04
C LEU A 213 7.58 -6.68 -0.64
N ALA A 214 6.31 -7.05 -0.56
CA ALA A 214 5.59 -7.22 0.71
C ALA A 214 5.88 -8.57 1.36
N ASP A 215 5.67 -8.65 2.68
CA ASP A 215 5.78 -9.90 3.43
C ASP A 215 4.53 -10.78 3.25
N ARG A 216 3.37 -10.14 3.00
CA ARG A 216 2.06 -10.77 2.85
C ARG A 216 1.25 -10.12 1.74
N LEU A 217 0.59 -10.93 0.93
CA LEU A 217 -0.30 -10.48 -0.13
C LEU A 217 -1.75 -10.81 0.19
N LEU A 218 -2.60 -9.81 0.01
CA LEU A 218 -4.04 -9.95 0.04
C LEU A 218 -4.59 -9.74 -1.37
N VAL A 219 -5.44 -10.63 -1.84
CA VAL A 219 -6.12 -10.46 -3.13
C VAL A 219 -7.60 -10.21 -2.90
N MET A 220 -8.07 -9.07 -3.37
CA MET A 220 -9.48 -8.69 -3.32
C MET A 220 -10.16 -8.87 -4.67
N ASP A 221 -11.33 -9.50 -4.66
CA ASP A 221 -12.20 -9.61 -5.82
C ASP A 221 -13.65 -9.37 -5.41
N ARG A 222 -14.34 -8.45 -6.12
CA ARG A 222 -15.76 -8.11 -5.92
C ARG A 222 -16.13 -7.88 -4.43
N GLY A 223 -15.32 -7.08 -3.75
CA GLY A 223 -15.55 -6.69 -2.35
C GLY A 223 -15.27 -7.78 -1.31
N ARG A 224 -14.58 -8.86 -1.68
CA ARG A 224 -14.20 -9.97 -0.79
C ARG A 224 -12.69 -10.17 -0.80
N LEU A 225 -12.15 -10.60 0.32
CA LEU A 225 -10.80 -11.15 0.40
C LEU A 225 -10.85 -12.60 -0.11
N VAL A 226 -10.13 -12.89 -1.19
CA VAL A 226 -10.21 -14.21 -1.86
C VAL A 226 -8.91 -15.00 -1.76
N MET A 227 -7.78 -14.34 -1.50
CA MET A 227 -6.49 -15.00 -1.24
C MET A 227 -5.74 -14.19 -0.18
N ASP A 228 -5.00 -14.88 0.68
CA ASP A 228 -4.17 -14.34 1.74
C ASP A 228 -2.98 -15.28 1.94
N GLY A 229 -1.76 -14.77 1.82
CA GLY A 229 -0.55 -15.57 1.94
C GLY A 229 0.70 -14.79 1.57
N THR A 230 1.84 -15.47 1.56
CA THR A 230 3.11 -14.90 1.12
C THR A 230 3.11 -14.65 -0.40
N PRO A 231 3.97 -13.73 -0.91
CA PRO A 231 4.12 -13.53 -2.36
C PRO A 231 4.35 -14.84 -3.11
N ARG A 232 5.20 -15.73 -2.58
CA ARG A 232 5.49 -17.04 -3.18
C ARG A 232 4.25 -17.93 -3.29
N GLU A 233 3.45 -18.03 -2.23
CA GLU A 233 2.22 -18.82 -2.23
C GLU A 233 1.18 -18.28 -3.20
N ILE A 234 1.04 -16.96 -3.27
CA ILE A 234 0.06 -16.31 -4.13
C ILE A 234 0.47 -16.39 -5.61
N PHE A 235 1.72 -16.05 -5.94
CA PHE A 235 2.18 -16.05 -7.33
C PHE A 235 2.33 -17.45 -7.94
N THR A 236 2.45 -18.49 -7.12
CA THR A 236 2.39 -19.90 -7.58
C THR A 236 0.98 -20.25 -8.09
N GLN A 237 -0.07 -19.58 -7.61
CA GLN A 237 -1.46 -19.82 -8.02
C GLN A 237 -1.86 -19.01 -9.26
N ARG A 238 -1.02 -19.04 -10.31
CA ARG A 238 -1.17 -18.22 -11.53
C ARG A 238 -2.54 -18.31 -12.18
N GLU A 239 -3.13 -19.50 -12.24
CA GLU A 239 -4.44 -19.70 -12.87
C GLU A 239 -5.56 -19.03 -12.07
N MET A 240 -5.51 -19.08 -10.74
CA MET A 240 -6.45 -18.36 -9.88
C MET A 240 -6.33 -16.85 -10.01
N LEU A 241 -5.11 -16.32 -10.15
CA LEU A 241 -4.88 -14.89 -10.40
C LEU A 241 -5.41 -14.50 -11.78
N ARG A 242 -5.11 -15.29 -12.82
CA ARG A 242 -5.58 -15.05 -14.20
C ARG A 242 -7.10 -15.04 -14.32
N GLN A 243 -7.81 -15.97 -13.68
CA GLN A 243 -9.28 -16.00 -13.64
C GLN A 243 -9.87 -14.73 -13.03
N ARG A 244 -9.12 -14.04 -12.15
CA ARG A 244 -9.45 -12.75 -11.54
C ARG A 244 -8.91 -11.56 -12.31
N GLY A 245 -8.31 -11.78 -13.51
CA GLY A 245 -7.75 -10.75 -14.36
C GLY A 245 -6.52 -10.06 -13.76
N LEU A 246 -5.78 -10.80 -12.92
CA LEU A 246 -4.47 -10.41 -12.38
C LEU A 246 -3.38 -11.21 -13.10
N SER A 247 -2.18 -10.62 -13.18
CA SER A 247 -0.97 -11.28 -13.69
C SER A 247 -0.09 -11.76 -12.53
N VAL A 248 1.04 -12.35 -12.87
CA VAL A 248 2.16 -12.57 -11.95
C VAL A 248 3.30 -11.61 -12.31
N PRO A 249 4.32 -11.42 -11.45
CA PRO A 249 5.50 -10.65 -11.81
C PRO A 249 6.12 -11.13 -13.14
N PRO A 250 6.71 -10.25 -13.96
CA PRO A 250 7.34 -10.64 -15.23
C PRO A 250 8.41 -11.72 -15.05
N VAL A 251 9.18 -11.64 -13.96
CA VAL A 251 10.18 -12.66 -13.62
C VAL A 251 9.55 -14.03 -13.37
N THR A 252 8.40 -14.08 -12.69
CA THR A 252 7.65 -15.33 -12.45
C THR A 252 7.12 -15.89 -13.78
N ALA A 253 6.56 -15.04 -14.62
CA ALA A 253 6.07 -15.46 -15.95
C ALA A 253 7.21 -16.03 -16.82
N LEU A 254 8.41 -15.42 -16.79
CA LEU A 254 9.58 -15.90 -17.50
C LEU A 254 10.07 -17.24 -16.93
N ALA A 255 10.17 -17.36 -15.60
CA ALA A 255 10.57 -18.61 -14.95
C ALA A 255 9.63 -19.76 -15.31
N ASP A 256 8.31 -19.51 -15.31
CA ASP A 256 7.29 -20.47 -15.68
C ASP A 256 7.40 -20.88 -17.18
N ALA A 257 7.58 -19.92 -18.08
CA ALA A 257 7.77 -20.22 -19.50
C ALA A 257 9.03 -21.06 -19.75
N LEU A 258 10.16 -20.75 -19.10
CA LEU A 258 11.38 -21.55 -19.18
C LEU A 258 11.19 -22.95 -18.63
N ARG A 259 10.43 -23.12 -17.55
CA ARG A 259 10.10 -24.44 -16.99
C ARG A 259 9.21 -25.26 -17.92
N ASP A 260 8.24 -24.62 -18.58
CA ASP A 260 7.37 -25.26 -19.57
C ASP A 260 8.19 -25.74 -20.80
N GLU A 261 9.32 -25.09 -21.12
CA GLU A 261 10.30 -25.52 -22.13
C GLU A 261 11.33 -26.55 -21.59
N GLY A 262 11.17 -27.03 -20.37
CA GLY A 262 12.00 -28.10 -19.79
C GLY A 262 13.26 -27.62 -19.06
N VAL A 263 13.41 -26.31 -18.79
CA VAL A 263 14.50 -25.82 -17.93
C VAL A 263 14.17 -26.19 -16.47
N PRO A 264 15.08 -26.87 -15.71
CA PRO A 264 14.77 -27.33 -14.38
C PRO A 264 14.87 -26.20 -13.34
N LEU A 265 13.84 -25.35 -13.32
CA LEU A 265 13.67 -24.27 -12.37
C LEU A 265 12.68 -24.64 -11.28
N ALA A 266 12.87 -24.10 -10.07
CA ALA A 266 11.92 -24.23 -8.97
C ALA A 266 10.61 -23.50 -9.28
N GLU A 267 9.51 -23.90 -8.63
CA GLU A 267 8.27 -23.17 -8.67
C GLU A 267 8.32 -21.95 -7.75
N GLY A 268 7.54 -20.90 -8.10
CA GLY A 268 7.35 -19.73 -7.26
C GLY A 268 8.55 -18.78 -7.21
N ILE A 269 9.43 -18.79 -8.23
CA ILE A 269 10.44 -17.74 -8.41
C ILE A 269 9.71 -16.44 -8.73
N PHE A 270 9.96 -15.38 -7.94
CA PHE A 270 9.32 -14.07 -8.12
C PHE A 270 10.30 -12.88 -7.99
N GLU A 271 11.58 -13.15 -7.66
CA GLU A 271 12.65 -12.16 -7.61
C GLU A 271 13.63 -12.36 -8.76
N GLU A 272 14.16 -11.26 -9.34
CA GLU A 272 15.09 -11.29 -10.47
C GLU A 272 16.41 -11.97 -10.11
N GLU A 273 16.94 -11.71 -8.92
CA GLU A 273 18.18 -12.31 -8.43
C GLU A 273 18.00 -13.82 -8.25
N GLU A 274 16.86 -14.28 -7.72
CA GLU A 274 16.54 -15.70 -7.56
C GLU A 274 16.55 -16.42 -8.93
N LEU A 275 15.91 -15.81 -9.95
CA LEU A 275 15.91 -16.36 -11.30
C LEU A 275 17.29 -16.39 -11.92
N ALA A 276 18.07 -15.31 -11.77
CA ALA A 276 19.44 -15.22 -12.30
C ALA A 276 20.34 -16.31 -11.69
N ASP A 277 20.27 -16.52 -10.37
CA ASP A 277 21.06 -17.54 -9.67
C ASP A 277 20.63 -18.96 -10.09
N ALA A 278 19.32 -19.21 -10.23
CA ALA A 278 18.80 -20.50 -10.68
C ALA A 278 19.29 -20.81 -12.12
N LEU A 279 19.22 -19.85 -13.03
CA LEU A 279 19.71 -20.01 -14.41
C LEU A 279 21.23 -20.24 -14.45
N ALA A 280 22.00 -19.49 -13.67
CA ALA A 280 23.44 -19.68 -13.58
C ALA A 280 23.82 -21.09 -13.07
N ALA A 281 23.03 -21.64 -12.14
CA ALA A 281 23.20 -23.01 -11.64
C ALA A 281 22.91 -24.06 -12.72
N VAL A 282 21.86 -23.86 -13.53
CA VAL A 282 21.52 -24.74 -14.66
C VAL A 282 22.61 -24.72 -15.72
N CYS A 283 23.11 -23.54 -16.09
CA CYS A 283 24.19 -23.38 -17.07
C CYS A 283 25.49 -24.07 -16.62
N ARG A 284 25.86 -23.95 -15.35
CA ARG A 284 27.05 -24.64 -14.77
C ARG A 284 26.94 -26.15 -14.84
N LYS A 285 25.76 -26.71 -14.56
CA LYS A 285 25.52 -28.17 -14.63
C LYS A 285 25.59 -28.70 -16.07
N ASN A 286 25.11 -27.93 -17.04
CA ASN A 286 25.12 -28.31 -18.46
C ASN A 286 26.49 -28.10 -19.11
N GLY A 287 27.23 -27.03 -18.73
CA GLY A 287 28.60 -26.78 -19.24
C GLY A 287 29.64 -27.80 -18.76
N GLY A 288 29.37 -28.52 -17.65
CA GLY A 288 30.22 -29.63 -17.16
C GLY A 288 30.02 -30.96 -17.90
N ARG A 289 29.01 -31.09 -18.77
CA ARG A 289 28.73 -32.30 -19.58
C ARG A 289 29.31 -32.27 -21.01
N SER A 290 29.98 -31.18 -21.39
CA SER A 290 30.57 -30.99 -22.73
C SER A 290 32.11 -31.07 -22.72
N ARG A 291 32.70 -31.94 -21.86
CA ARG A 291 34.12 -32.29 -21.95
C ARG A 291 34.34 -33.81 -21.91
#